data_28db9695af41b2c88d5c2ae1e1f78fba
#
_entry.id   28db9695af41b2c88d5c2ae1e1f78fba
#
_cell.length_a   1.000
_cell.length_b   1.000
_cell.length_c   1.000
_cell.angle_alpha   90.00
_cell.angle_beta   90.00
_cell.angle_gamma   90.00
#
_symmetry.space_group_name_H-M   'P 1'
#
loop_
_entity.id
_entity.type
_entity.pdbx_description
1 polymer ?
#
loop_
_entity_poly.entity_id
_entity_poly.type
_entity_poly.pdbx_seq_one_letter_code
_entity_poly.pdbx_strand_id
1 'polypeptide(L)'
;MIKTFAKSVLGPLCGLAALVVIVACEPIKPEHCPYADWAATGELHASKGYQSRLPGLVDTCMKVGVLPDADAYLAGYKQGLLSFCTIENGWVWGEHRSLNPGICPPSMAEGFDRGLAVRAKLEELIIEEQNLRQSRNSIEERLADGEPVTYEEIYDMRNMSRQIEHLDAERERTRNGFANWLSAMGLVAPYDLYKY
;
A
#
# COMPACT_ATOMS: atom_id res chain seq x y z
N MET A 1 67.62 -5.66 1.42
CA MET A 1 67.53 -6.21 2.80
C MET A 1 66.80 -5.23 3.65
N ILE A 2 65.78 -5.64 4.22
CA ILE A 2 65.12 -5.42 5.53
C ILE A 2 63.62 -5.61 5.33
N LYS A 3 63.17 -6.77 5.79
CA LYS A 3 61.77 -7.13 5.96
C LYS A 3 61.27 -6.50 7.24
N THR A 4 60.15 -5.79 7.18
CA THR A 4 59.38 -5.43 8.37
C THR A 4 58.00 -6.04 8.32
N PHE A 5 57.78 -6.93 9.27
CA PHE A 5 56.48 -7.60 9.54
C PHE A 5 55.53 -6.59 10.19
N ALA A 6 54.37 -6.37 9.58
CA ALA A 6 53.23 -5.75 10.25
C ALA A 6 52.28 -6.80 10.76
N LYS A 7 52.12 -6.92 12.08
CA LYS A 7 51.18 -7.77 12.77
C LYS A 7 49.78 -7.20 12.61
N SER A 8 48.90 -7.93 11.93
CA SER A 8 47.48 -7.68 11.93
C SER A 8 46.85 -8.16 13.25
N VAL A 9 46.33 -7.21 14.00
CA VAL A 9 45.48 -7.47 15.17
C VAL A 9 44.03 -7.64 14.64
N LEU A 10 43.56 -8.89 14.53
CA LEU A 10 42.15 -9.18 14.34
C LEU A 10 41.44 -9.08 15.70
N GLY A 11 40.67 -8.00 15.89
CA GLY A 11 39.70 -7.93 16.97
C GLY A 11 38.42 -8.66 16.59
N PRO A 12 37.78 -9.41 17.50
CA PRO A 12 36.52 -10.05 17.21
C PRO A 12 35.39 -9.02 17.22
N LEU A 13 34.87 -8.66 16.06
CA LEU A 13 33.58 -7.99 15.93
C LEU A 13 32.48 -9.01 16.30
N CYS A 14 31.99 -8.94 17.54
CA CYS A 14 30.73 -9.53 17.94
C CYS A 14 29.60 -8.85 17.18
N GLY A 15 29.25 -9.41 16.02
CA GLY A 15 28.04 -9.04 15.28
C GLY A 15 26.81 -9.47 16.09
N LEU A 16 26.12 -8.52 16.73
CA LEU A 16 24.75 -8.71 17.17
C LEU A 16 23.90 -8.90 15.91
N ALA A 17 23.66 -10.15 15.53
CA ALA A 17 22.64 -10.50 14.55
C ALA A 17 21.27 -10.19 15.22
N ALA A 18 20.70 -9.05 14.90
CA ALA A 18 19.31 -8.75 15.19
C ALA A 18 18.47 -9.78 14.40
N LEU A 19 17.95 -10.78 15.12
CA LEU A 19 16.94 -11.68 14.60
C LEU A 19 15.69 -10.84 14.32
N VAL A 20 15.54 -10.38 13.08
CA VAL A 20 14.27 -9.88 12.58
C VAL A 20 13.35 -11.08 12.48
N VAL A 21 12.53 -11.29 13.50
CA VAL A 21 11.44 -12.27 13.44
C VAL A 21 10.43 -11.71 12.45
N ILE A 22 10.54 -12.15 11.19
CA ILE A 22 9.48 -11.95 10.20
C ILE A 22 8.32 -12.82 10.67
N VAL A 23 7.36 -12.22 11.38
CA VAL A 23 6.08 -12.84 11.67
C VAL A 23 5.33 -12.88 10.34
N ALA A 24 5.66 -13.85 9.50
CA ALA A 24 4.82 -14.20 8.37
C ALA A 24 3.46 -14.61 8.93
N CYS A 25 2.37 -14.10 8.36
CA CYS A 25 1.00 -14.52 8.68
C CYS A 25 0.82 -15.97 8.18
N GLU A 26 1.47 -16.93 8.82
CA GLU A 26 1.19 -18.33 8.57
C GLU A 26 -0.21 -18.67 9.12
N PRO A 27 -1.01 -19.44 8.39
CA PRO A 27 -2.28 -19.93 8.92
C PRO A 27 -2.00 -20.72 10.21
N ILE A 28 -2.85 -20.54 11.23
CA ILE A 28 -2.72 -21.28 12.47
C ILE A 28 -2.69 -22.77 12.16
N LYS A 29 -1.64 -23.44 12.60
CA LYS A 29 -1.52 -24.89 12.46
C LYS A 29 -2.32 -25.59 13.58
N PRO A 30 -2.86 -26.80 13.34
CA PRO A 30 -3.69 -27.50 14.34
C PRO A 30 -3.02 -27.61 15.72
N GLU A 31 -1.72 -27.84 15.78
CA GLU A 31 -0.94 -27.96 17.02
C GLU A 31 -0.89 -26.67 17.86
N HIS A 32 -1.13 -25.52 17.25
CA HIS A 32 -1.13 -24.22 17.93
C HIS A 32 -2.50 -23.84 18.48
N CYS A 33 -3.57 -24.49 18.04
CA CYS A 33 -4.94 -24.17 18.43
C CYS A 33 -5.20 -24.16 19.94
N PRO A 34 -4.63 -25.09 20.77
CA PRO A 34 -4.85 -25.10 22.21
C PRO A 34 -4.28 -23.86 22.93
N TYR A 35 -3.34 -23.16 22.31
CA TYR A 35 -2.61 -22.04 22.89
C TYR A 35 -2.90 -20.71 22.20
N ALA A 36 -3.84 -20.71 21.25
CA ALA A 36 -4.14 -19.52 20.45
C ALA A 36 -4.87 -18.46 21.27
N ASP A 37 -4.38 -17.23 21.20
CA ASP A 37 -5.13 -16.06 21.62
C ASP A 37 -6.11 -15.67 20.52
N TRP A 38 -7.37 -16.02 20.70
CA TRP A 38 -8.41 -15.80 19.69
C TRP A 38 -8.73 -14.33 19.50
N ALA A 39 -8.66 -13.51 20.55
CA ALA A 39 -8.87 -12.06 20.41
C ALA A 39 -7.74 -11.43 19.60
N ALA A 40 -6.49 -11.69 19.94
CA ALA A 40 -5.34 -11.20 19.19
C ALA A 40 -5.34 -11.72 17.74
N THR A 41 -5.79 -12.96 17.51
CA THR A 41 -5.90 -13.53 16.16
C THR A 41 -6.96 -12.79 15.33
N GLY A 42 -8.11 -12.49 15.91
CA GLY A 42 -9.16 -11.72 15.25
C GLY A 42 -8.70 -10.31 14.91
N GLU A 43 -8.08 -9.62 15.87
CA GLU A 43 -7.52 -8.28 15.69
C GLU A 43 -6.48 -8.23 14.56
N LEU A 44 -5.56 -9.19 14.56
CA LEU A 44 -4.55 -9.30 13.51
C LEU A 44 -5.18 -9.49 12.12
N HIS A 45 -6.19 -10.35 12.00
CA HIS A 45 -6.83 -10.59 10.71
C HIS A 45 -7.51 -9.31 10.17
N ALA A 46 -8.26 -8.62 11.00
CA ALA A 46 -8.94 -7.40 10.59
C ALA A 46 -7.95 -6.25 10.31
N SER A 47 -6.92 -6.08 11.15
CA SER A 47 -5.90 -5.02 10.96
C SER A 47 -5.06 -5.21 9.69
N LYS A 48 -5.07 -6.42 9.12
CA LYS A 48 -4.44 -6.74 7.83
C LYS A 48 -5.41 -6.68 6.64
N GLY A 49 -6.65 -6.28 6.86
CA GLY A 49 -7.66 -6.22 5.80
C GLY A 49 -8.24 -7.57 5.39
N TYR A 50 -8.03 -8.62 6.15
CA TYR A 50 -8.60 -9.92 5.84
C TYR A 50 -10.06 -10.00 6.28
N GLN A 51 -10.90 -10.60 5.44
CA GLN A 51 -12.22 -11.05 5.87
C GLN A 51 -12.10 -12.02 7.05
N SER A 52 -13.18 -12.14 7.85
CA SER A 52 -13.19 -13.09 8.97
C SER A 52 -12.81 -14.51 8.51
N ARG A 53 -11.76 -15.03 9.11
CA ARG A 53 -11.27 -16.39 8.85
C ARG A 53 -11.75 -17.40 9.88
N LEU A 54 -12.69 -17.01 10.74
CA LEU A 54 -13.20 -17.86 11.82
C LEU A 54 -13.70 -19.23 11.31
N PRO A 55 -14.45 -19.36 10.19
CA PRO A 55 -14.86 -20.68 9.70
C PRO A 55 -13.69 -21.60 9.41
N GLY A 56 -12.64 -21.10 8.73
CA GLY A 56 -11.44 -21.88 8.42
C GLY A 56 -10.62 -22.25 9.65
N LEU A 57 -10.65 -21.40 10.70
CA LEU A 57 -10.03 -21.72 12.00
C LEU A 57 -10.77 -22.83 12.70
N VAL A 58 -12.11 -22.82 12.68
CA VAL A 58 -12.93 -23.92 13.22
C VAL A 58 -12.57 -25.23 12.51
N ASP A 59 -12.57 -25.25 11.18
CA ASP A 59 -12.22 -26.44 10.41
C ASP A 59 -10.81 -26.97 10.72
N THR A 60 -9.87 -26.06 10.97
CA THR A 60 -8.48 -26.42 11.26
C THR A 60 -8.32 -26.98 12.68
N CYS A 61 -8.90 -26.29 13.66
CA CYS A 61 -8.67 -26.61 15.07
C CYS A 61 -9.52 -27.82 15.54
N MET A 62 -10.67 -28.06 14.93
CA MET A 62 -11.47 -29.25 15.19
C MET A 62 -10.73 -30.55 14.85
N LYS A 63 -9.72 -30.54 14.00
CA LYS A 63 -8.87 -31.72 13.71
C LYS A 63 -8.10 -32.21 14.94
N VAL A 64 -7.89 -31.31 15.92
CA VAL A 64 -7.24 -31.63 17.20
C VAL A 64 -8.19 -31.50 18.40
N GLY A 65 -9.51 -31.43 18.12
CA GLY A 65 -10.55 -31.37 19.15
C GLY A 65 -10.65 -30.02 19.88
N VAL A 66 -10.12 -28.95 19.30
CA VAL A 66 -10.20 -27.61 19.88
C VAL A 66 -11.22 -26.77 19.12
N LEU A 67 -12.22 -26.24 19.85
CA LEU A 67 -13.15 -25.26 19.30
C LEU A 67 -12.61 -23.84 19.57
N PRO A 68 -12.38 -23.02 18.53
CA PRO A 68 -12.02 -21.62 18.69
C PRO A 68 -13.05 -20.84 19.50
N ASP A 69 -12.61 -19.94 20.36
CA ASP A 69 -13.50 -18.99 21.04
C ASP A 69 -13.95 -17.94 20.01
N ALA A 70 -15.14 -18.14 19.48
CA ALA A 70 -15.73 -17.28 18.46
C ALA A 70 -16.00 -15.87 18.97
N ASP A 71 -16.44 -15.72 20.22
CA ASP A 71 -16.76 -14.42 20.81
C ASP A 71 -15.49 -13.61 21.02
N ALA A 72 -14.43 -14.22 21.55
CA ALA A 72 -13.14 -13.58 21.69
C ALA A 72 -12.57 -13.18 20.32
N TYR A 73 -12.62 -14.07 19.32
CA TYR A 73 -12.16 -13.77 17.97
C TYR A 73 -12.91 -12.60 17.35
N LEU A 74 -14.24 -12.58 17.43
CA LEU A 74 -15.06 -11.51 16.85
C LEU A 74 -14.88 -10.18 17.58
N ALA A 75 -14.66 -10.20 18.88
CA ALA A 75 -14.33 -9.01 19.67
C ALA A 75 -12.99 -8.41 19.19
N GLY A 76 -11.96 -9.24 19.06
CA GLY A 76 -10.67 -8.82 18.52
C GLY A 76 -10.77 -8.36 17.07
N TYR A 77 -11.51 -9.06 16.23
CA TYR A 77 -11.73 -8.67 14.84
C TYR A 77 -12.35 -7.27 14.73
N LYS A 78 -13.36 -6.98 15.56
CA LYS A 78 -13.95 -5.65 15.66
C LYS A 78 -12.93 -4.60 16.06
N GLN A 79 -12.03 -4.91 16.99
CA GLN A 79 -10.96 -4.00 17.38
C GLN A 79 -9.98 -3.74 16.24
N GLY A 80 -9.60 -4.78 15.47
CA GLY A 80 -8.74 -4.65 14.31
C GLY A 80 -9.38 -3.80 13.19
N LEU A 81 -10.71 -3.83 13.04
CA LEU A 81 -11.40 -2.96 12.09
C LEU A 81 -11.24 -1.46 12.43
N LEU A 82 -11.15 -1.10 13.73
CA LEU A 82 -10.94 0.31 14.13
C LEU A 82 -9.60 0.85 13.63
N SER A 83 -8.58 0.02 13.57
CA SER A 83 -7.27 0.41 13.06
C SER A 83 -7.17 0.31 11.53
N PHE A 84 -7.90 -0.62 10.92
CA PHE A 84 -7.87 -0.81 9.48
C PHE A 84 -8.75 0.20 8.72
N CYS A 85 -9.96 0.46 9.17
CA CYS A 85 -10.98 1.23 8.46
C CYS A 85 -10.81 2.75 8.71
N THR A 86 -9.62 3.27 8.48
CA THR A 86 -9.28 4.69 8.59
C THR A 86 -9.05 5.31 7.21
N ILE A 87 -9.13 6.62 7.12
CA ILE A 87 -8.84 7.37 5.89
C ILE A 87 -7.38 7.16 5.48
N GLU A 88 -6.47 7.22 6.45
CA GLU A 88 -5.04 7.06 6.24
C GLU A 88 -4.72 5.68 5.69
N ASN A 89 -5.35 4.64 6.25
CA ASN A 89 -5.13 3.29 5.75
C ASN A 89 -5.77 3.08 4.37
N GLY A 90 -6.92 3.68 4.10
CA GLY A 90 -7.51 3.73 2.76
C GLY A 90 -6.57 4.42 1.76
N TRP A 91 -5.96 5.53 2.15
CA TRP A 91 -4.96 6.23 1.34
C TRP A 91 -3.74 5.33 1.03
N VAL A 92 -3.14 4.69 2.04
CA VAL A 92 -2.02 3.75 1.86
C VAL A 92 -2.42 2.57 0.97
N TRP A 93 -3.63 2.05 1.17
CA TRP A 93 -4.15 0.93 0.39
C TRP A 93 -4.36 1.29 -1.09
N GLY A 94 -4.76 2.52 -1.37
CA GLY A 94 -4.94 3.06 -2.72
C GLY A 94 -3.64 3.22 -3.50
N GLU A 95 -2.49 3.40 -2.83
CA GLU A 95 -1.17 3.52 -3.47
C GLU A 95 -0.84 2.32 -4.37
N HIS A 96 -1.20 1.13 -3.93
CA HIS A 96 -0.98 -0.09 -4.68
C HIS A 96 -2.14 -0.44 -5.62
N ARG A 97 -3.11 0.47 -5.79
CA ARG A 97 -4.35 0.23 -6.54
C ARG A 97 -5.05 -1.06 -6.11
N SER A 98 -4.92 -1.36 -4.81
CA SER A 98 -5.51 -2.56 -4.21
C SER A 98 -7.03 -2.49 -4.25
N LEU A 99 -7.67 -3.63 -4.47
CA LEU A 99 -9.10 -3.71 -4.39
C LEU A 99 -9.56 -3.49 -2.94
N ASN A 100 -10.68 -2.78 -2.76
CA ASN A 100 -11.31 -2.65 -1.46
C ASN A 100 -11.67 -4.05 -0.93
N PRO A 101 -11.19 -4.46 0.25
CA PRO A 101 -11.50 -5.78 0.80
C PRO A 101 -12.96 -5.91 1.27
N GLY A 102 -13.71 -4.80 1.35
CA GLY A 102 -15.13 -4.81 1.71
C GLY A 102 -15.42 -5.22 3.14
N ILE A 103 -14.45 -5.05 4.05
CA ILE A 103 -14.59 -5.47 5.46
C ILE A 103 -15.01 -4.34 6.39
N CYS A 104 -14.91 -3.10 5.94
CA CYS A 104 -15.24 -1.95 6.76
C CYS A 104 -16.76 -1.86 6.98
N PRO A 105 -17.20 -1.73 8.24
CA PRO A 105 -18.61 -1.50 8.53
C PRO A 105 -19.06 -0.15 7.98
N PRO A 106 -20.34 0.03 7.63
CA PRO A 106 -20.85 1.24 6.98
C PRO A 106 -20.49 2.55 7.71
N SER A 107 -20.40 2.52 9.03
CA SER A 107 -20.02 3.69 9.84
C SER A 107 -18.57 4.15 9.68
N MET A 108 -17.69 3.31 9.13
CA MET A 108 -16.25 3.59 8.92
C MET A 108 -15.85 3.49 7.44
N ALA A 109 -16.71 2.91 6.60
CA ALA A 109 -16.40 2.64 5.20
C ALA A 109 -16.14 3.94 4.41
N GLU A 110 -16.93 4.99 4.63
CA GLU A 110 -16.85 6.24 3.84
C GLU A 110 -15.43 6.85 3.86
N GLY A 111 -14.80 6.93 5.03
CA GLY A 111 -13.46 7.48 5.15
C GLY A 111 -12.41 6.63 4.45
N PHE A 112 -12.43 5.32 4.69
CA PHE A 112 -11.52 4.37 4.06
C PHE A 112 -11.67 4.39 2.53
N ASP A 113 -12.91 4.27 2.02
CA ASP A 113 -13.22 4.23 0.60
C ASP A 113 -12.80 5.54 -0.09
N ARG A 114 -12.97 6.66 0.58
CA ARG A 114 -12.58 7.96 0.06
C ARG A 114 -11.06 8.07 -0.08
N GLY A 115 -10.32 7.71 0.96
CA GLY A 115 -8.85 7.68 0.93
C GLY A 115 -8.33 6.78 -0.19
N LEU A 116 -8.86 5.55 -0.28
CA LEU A 116 -8.52 4.57 -1.30
C LEU A 116 -8.81 5.09 -2.72
N ALA A 117 -10.01 5.61 -2.96
CA ALA A 117 -10.43 6.03 -4.29
C ALA A 117 -9.62 7.23 -4.78
N VAL A 118 -9.36 8.22 -3.91
CA VAL A 118 -8.59 9.41 -4.29
C VAL A 118 -7.16 9.04 -4.58
N ARG A 119 -6.52 8.22 -3.73
CA ARG A 119 -5.14 7.79 -3.97
C ARG A 119 -5.00 6.97 -5.25
N ALA A 120 -5.89 6.01 -5.47
CA ALA A 120 -5.89 5.19 -6.68
C ALA A 120 -6.08 6.05 -7.94
N LYS A 121 -6.93 7.09 -7.88
CA LYS A 121 -7.11 8.03 -9.00
C LYS A 121 -5.87 8.87 -9.26
N LEU A 122 -5.20 9.36 -8.22
CA LEU A 122 -3.95 10.10 -8.38
C LEU A 122 -2.85 9.24 -9.01
N GLU A 123 -2.71 7.98 -8.59
CA GLU A 123 -1.76 7.03 -9.19
C GLU A 123 -2.08 6.74 -10.66
N GLU A 124 -3.36 6.60 -11.01
CA GLU A 124 -3.80 6.43 -12.40
C GLU A 124 -3.38 7.63 -13.27
N LEU A 125 -3.66 8.85 -12.82
CA LEU A 125 -3.32 10.08 -13.53
C LEU A 125 -1.80 10.23 -13.71
N ILE A 126 -1.00 9.88 -12.69
CA ILE A 126 0.46 9.93 -12.77
C ILE A 126 0.99 8.95 -13.80
N ILE A 127 0.49 7.70 -13.80
CA ILE A 127 0.94 6.67 -14.74
C ILE A 127 0.59 7.08 -16.18
N GLU A 128 -0.61 7.59 -16.41
CA GLU A 128 -1.04 8.07 -17.73
C GLU A 128 -0.16 9.24 -18.22
N GLU A 129 0.08 10.22 -17.36
CA GLU A 129 0.97 11.34 -17.64
C GLU A 129 2.40 10.88 -17.97
N GLN A 130 2.96 9.95 -17.18
CA GLN A 130 4.29 9.41 -17.43
C GLN A 130 4.39 8.70 -18.78
N ASN A 131 3.38 7.91 -19.13
CA ASN A 131 3.33 7.22 -20.43
C ASN A 131 3.30 8.23 -21.60
N LEU A 132 2.49 9.29 -21.49
CA LEU A 132 2.43 10.34 -22.51
C LEU A 132 3.76 11.11 -22.62
N ARG A 133 4.38 11.45 -21.50
CA ARG A 133 5.70 12.11 -21.46
C ARG A 133 6.77 11.23 -22.09
N GLN A 134 6.80 9.94 -21.79
CA GLN A 134 7.74 9.00 -22.37
C GLN A 134 7.56 8.91 -23.88
N SER A 135 6.34 8.77 -24.36
CA SER A 135 6.04 8.70 -25.80
C SER A 135 6.45 10.00 -26.51
N ARG A 136 6.11 11.15 -25.94
CA ARG A 136 6.50 12.46 -26.49
C ARG A 136 8.01 12.63 -26.55
N ASN A 137 8.71 12.32 -25.44
CA ASN A 137 10.17 12.48 -25.36
C ASN A 137 10.89 11.59 -26.37
N SER A 138 10.37 10.38 -26.66
CA SER A 138 10.94 9.49 -27.70
C SER A 138 10.90 10.12 -29.10
N ILE A 139 9.82 10.85 -29.44
CA ILE A 139 9.72 11.56 -30.71
C ILE A 139 10.66 12.79 -30.72
N GLU A 140 10.73 13.54 -29.63
CA GLU A 140 11.62 14.68 -29.47
C GLU A 140 13.10 14.28 -29.59
N GLU A 141 13.51 13.15 -29.03
CA GLU A 141 14.87 12.61 -29.10
C GLU A 141 15.24 12.23 -30.53
N ARG A 142 14.37 11.49 -31.24
CA ARG A 142 14.57 11.15 -32.63
C ARG A 142 14.70 12.39 -33.53
N LEU A 143 13.87 13.40 -33.28
CA LEU A 143 13.93 14.66 -34.00
C LEU A 143 15.27 15.40 -33.74
N ALA A 144 15.75 15.39 -32.51
CA ALA A 144 17.03 16.01 -32.14
C ALA A 144 18.23 15.29 -32.76
N ASP A 145 18.14 13.96 -32.90
CA ASP A 145 19.19 13.14 -33.54
C ASP A 145 19.15 13.19 -35.08
N GLY A 146 18.21 13.96 -35.66
CA GLY A 146 18.07 14.11 -37.13
C GLY A 146 17.45 12.89 -37.78
N GLU A 147 16.80 12.03 -37.03
CA GLU A 147 16.05 10.91 -37.60
C GLU A 147 14.75 11.40 -38.28
N PRO A 148 14.27 10.68 -39.25
CA PRO A 148 13.03 11.05 -39.93
C PRO A 148 11.83 10.91 -38.99
N VAL A 149 11.10 12.01 -38.81
CA VAL A 149 9.85 12.08 -38.05
C VAL A 149 8.74 12.52 -38.99
N THR A 150 7.64 11.79 -38.97
CA THR A 150 6.48 12.07 -39.83
C THR A 150 5.67 13.27 -39.35
N TYR A 151 4.88 13.86 -40.25
CA TYR A 151 3.95 14.93 -39.85
C TYR A 151 2.91 14.47 -38.80
N GLU A 152 2.48 13.21 -38.89
CA GLU A 152 1.54 12.58 -37.94
C GLU A 152 2.17 12.49 -36.54
N GLU A 153 3.41 12.05 -36.42
CA GLU A 153 4.13 12.00 -35.14
C GLU A 153 4.30 13.40 -34.51
N ILE A 154 4.55 14.44 -35.31
CA ILE A 154 4.60 15.83 -34.81
C ILE A 154 3.22 16.30 -34.33
N TYR A 155 2.16 15.92 -35.01
CA TYR A 155 0.79 16.23 -34.61
C TYR A 155 0.43 15.53 -33.30
N ASP A 156 0.78 14.25 -33.19
CA ASP A 156 0.56 13.44 -31.96
C ASP A 156 1.34 14.00 -30.76
N MET A 157 2.58 14.42 -30.94
CA MET A 157 3.38 15.06 -29.91
C MET A 157 2.70 16.31 -29.34
N ARG A 158 2.08 17.14 -30.19
CA ARG A 158 1.30 18.31 -29.74
C ARG A 158 0.02 17.91 -29.00
N ASN A 159 -0.62 16.82 -29.44
CA ASN A 159 -1.80 16.28 -28.75
C ASN A 159 -1.43 15.75 -27.38
N MET A 160 -0.33 14.98 -27.26
CA MET A 160 0.21 14.51 -25.99
C MET A 160 0.49 15.65 -25.01
N SER A 161 1.07 16.75 -25.50
CA SER A 161 1.34 17.93 -24.64
C SER A 161 0.05 18.51 -24.04
N ARG A 162 -1.01 18.62 -24.84
CA ARG A 162 -2.33 19.10 -24.33
C ARG A 162 -2.98 18.11 -23.36
N GLN A 163 -2.82 16.81 -23.61
CA GLN A 163 -3.32 15.78 -22.69
C GLN A 163 -2.59 15.83 -21.34
N ILE A 164 -1.27 16.00 -21.36
CA ILE A 164 -0.45 16.16 -20.16
C ILE A 164 -0.93 17.36 -19.32
N GLU A 165 -1.14 18.52 -19.95
CA GLU A 165 -1.68 19.70 -19.27
C GLU A 165 -3.06 19.44 -18.64
N HIS A 166 -3.91 18.70 -19.34
CA HIS A 166 -5.23 18.32 -18.82
C HIS A 166 -5.13 17.38 -17.61
N LEU A 167 -4.25 16.38 -17.66
CA LEU A 167 -4.01 15.45 -16.56
C LEU A 167 -3.41 16.15 -15.34
N ASP A 168 -2.48 17.08 -15.53
CA ASP A 168 -1.93 17.90 -14.47
C ASP A 168 -3.04 18.70 -13.75
N ALA A 169 -3.92 19.34 -14.52
CA ALA A 169 -5.04 20.11 -13.96
C ALA A 169 -6.06 19.19 -13.25
N GLU A 170 -6.31 17.99 -13.74
CA GLU A 170 -7.20 17.02 -13.10
C GLU A 170 -6.58 16.50 -11.80
N ARG A 171 -5.29 16.19 -11.78
CA ARG A 171 -4.55 15.78 -10.60
C ARG A 171 -4.62 16.85 -9.49
N GLU A 172 -4.40 18.11 -9.85
CA GLU A 172 -4.50 19.22 -8.90
C GLU A 172 -5.91 19.39 -8.34
N ARG A 173 -6.95 19.31 -9.20
CA ARG A 173 -8.35 19.35 -8.74
C ARG A 173 -8.69 18.21 -7.80
N THR A 174 -8.25 16.99 -8.12
CA THR A 174 -8.47 15.80 -7.29
C THR A 174 -7.82 15.95 -5.92
N ARG A 175 -6.56 16.37 -5.88
CA ARG A 175 -5.79 16.63 -4.66
C ARG A 175 -6.44 17.71 -3.80
N ASN A 176 -6.74 18.86 -4.39
CA ASN A 176 -7.31 19.98 -3.68
C ASN A 176 -8.75 19.70 -3.19
N GLY A 177 -9.54 18.96 -3.98
CA GLY A 177 -10.86 18.50 -3.56
C GLY A 177 -10.80 17.58 -2.33
N PHE A 178 -9.82 16.69 -2.28
CA PHE A 178 -9.61 15.81 -1.11
C PHE A 178 -9.13 16.60 0.11
N ALA A 179 -8.16 17.49 -0.06
CA ALA A 179 -7.66 18.33 1.02
C ALA A 179 -8.77 19.20 1.64
N ASN A 180 -9.63 19.80 0.81
CA ASN A 180 -10.77 20.59 1.26
C ASN A 180 -11.80 19.74 2.01
N TRP A 181 -12.07 18.52 1.53
CA TRP A 181 -12.97 17.59 2.22
C TRP A 181 -12.42 17.19 3.59
N LEU A 182 -11.13 16.85 3.69
CA LEU A 182 -10.46 16.54 4.96
C LEU A 182 -10.54 17.72 5.94
N SER A 183 -10.26 18.93 5.46
CA SER A 183 -10.34 20.15 6.26
C SER A 183 -11.75 20.41 6.79
N ALA A 184 -12.79 20.18 5.98
CA ALA A 184 -14.17 20.30 6.40
C ALA A 184 -14.58 19.29 7.48
N MET A 185 -13.90 18.13 7.53
CA MET A 185 -14.07 17.11 8.56
C MET A 185 -13.18 17.36 9.80
N GLY A 186 -12.37 18.42 9.82
CA GLY A 186 -11.38 18.68 10.88
C GLY A 186 -10.19 17.71 10.89
N LEU A 187 -9.92 17.07 9.75
CA LEU A 187 -8.88 16.07 9.60
C LEU A 187 -7.64 16.66 8.90
N VAL A 188 -6.48 16.11 9.22
CA VAL A 188 -5.20 16.49 8.59
C VAL A 188 -5.00 15.68 7.32
N ALA A 189 -4.53 16.35 6.27
CA ALA A 189 -4.20 15.68 5.02
C ALA A 189 -3.01 14.70 5.20
N PRO A 190 -2.98 13.56 4.48
CA PRO A 190 -1.82 12.69 4.45
C PRO A 190 -0.55 13.48 4.08
N TYR A 191 0.57 13.15 4.74
CA TYR A 191 1.83 13.91 4.61
C TYR A 191 2.38 13.95 3.18
N ASP A 192 2.02 12.96 2.38
CA ASP A 192 2.48 12.79 1.00
C ASP A 192 1.44 13.23 -0.06
N LEU A 193 0.28 13.77 0.36
CA LEU A 193 -0.76 14.24 -0.57
C LEU A 193 -0.20 15.22 -1.62
N TYR A 194 0.74 16.05 -1.26
CA TYR A 194 1.32 17.10 -2.13
C TYR A 194 2.59 16.64 -2.89
N LYS A 195 2.95 15.37 -2.80
CA LYS A 195 4.02 14.80 -3.62
C LYS A 195 3.55 14.38 -5.01
N TYR A 196 2.24 14.36 -5.23
CA TYR A 196 1.58 13.84 -6.44
C TYR A 196 0.93 14.93 -7.28
#